data_f79d85609253da202c068b89f1e319af
#
_entry.id   f79d85609253da202c068b89f1e319af
#
_cell.length_a   1.000
_cell.length_b   1.000
_cell.length_c   1.000
_cell.angle_alpha   90.00
_cell.angle_beta   90.00
_cell.angle_gamma   90.00
#
_symmetry.space_group_name_H-M   'P 1'
#
loop_
_entity.id
_entity.type
_entity.pdbx_description
1 polymer ?
#
loop_
_entity_poly.entity_id
_entity_poly.type
_entity_poly.pdbx_seq_one_letter_code
_entity_poly.pdbx_strand_id
1 'polypeptide(L)'
;HYHTALTELPMRSGEVGRIMTDGGEIECGAVVLAVGHSARDTYSMIMRRGYEVVPKAFSMGLRIEHLREDIDRSLYGDDAGHPLLPPAEYAMSRHYGERTAYTFCMCPGGEVVAASSEEGLLAVNGMSRYARDGRNSNSAVLVSIAASDTPDGQIELQRRYERAAFLAGGGRYRAPVQTVGDFMSGGVNALPSRVLPTYMGGGADKVTTADLSEVVSGVMGAEALDVLRCGIRDFARQISCFNTPDALLTGVESRTSAPVRILRGDTFAAIGADNVYPCGEGAGYAG
;
A
#
# COMPACT_ATOMS: atom_id res chain seq x y z
N HIS A 1 -0.44 -22.01 17.58
CA HIS A 1 -0.08 -22.84 16.42
C HIS A 1 0.69 -22.02 15.41
N TYR A 2 1.95 -22.35 15.19
CA TYR A 2 2.78 -21.77 14.12
C TYR A 2 2.70 -22.64 12.88
N HIS A 3 2.96 -22.06 11.71
CA HIS A 3 2.90 -22.77 10.42
C HIS A 3 1.56 -23.49 10.22
N THR A 4 0.48 -22.79 10.56
CA THR A 4 -0.89 -23.33 10.53
C THR A 4 -1.79 -22.29 9.90
N ALA A 5 -2.25 -22.55 8.68
CA ALA A 5 -3.11 -21.63 7.93
C ALA A 5 -4.60 -21.96 8.16
N LEU A 6 -5.39 -20.92 8.42
CA LEU A 6 -6.85 -21.04 8.44
C LEU A 6 -7.37 -21.33 7.03
N THR A 7 -8.11 -22.42 6.87
CA THR A 7 -8.68 -22.84 5.59
C THR A 7 -10.18 -22.66 5.51
N GLU A 8 -10.91 -22.86 6.64
CA GLU A 8 -12.35 -22.74 6.68
C GLU A 8 -12.89 -22.36 8.07
N LEU A 9 -14.04 -21.69 8.07
CA LEU A 9 -14.85 -21.37 9.25
C LEU A 9 -16.23 -22.02 9.12
N PRO A 10 -16.36 -23.31 9.38
CA PRO A 10 -17.65 -24.01 9.29
C PRO A 10 -18.60 -23.51 10.39
N MET A 11 -19.77 -23.02 10.00
CA MET A 11 -20.78 -22.47 10.89
C MET A 11 -21.98 -23.41 11.01
N ARG A 12 -22.53 -23.57 12.23
CA ARG A 12 -23.77 -24.25 12.50
C ARG A 12 -24.66 -23.41 13.41
N SER A 13 -25.87 -23.14 12.97
CA SER A 13 -26.85 -22.34 13.74
C SER A 13 -26.30 -20.97 14.21
N GLY A 14 -25.50 -20.29 13.38
CA GLY A 14 -24.93 -18.99 13.72
C GLY A 14 -23.59 -19.03 14.48
N GLU A 15 -23.10 -20.19 14.86
CA GLU A 15 -21.87 -20.32 15.65
C GLU A 15 -20.79 -21.15 14.95
N VAL A 16 -19.53 -20.79 15.18
CA VAL A 16 -18.34 -21.54 14.80
C VAL A 16 -17.82 -22.28 16.04
N GLY A 17 -18.03 -23.59 16.10
CA GLY A 17 -17.53 -24.43 17.20
C GLY A 17 -16.12 -24.97 16.97
N ARG A 18 -15.64 -24.90 15.75
CA ARG A 18 -14.28 -25.30 15.34
C ARG A 18 -13.85 -24.57 14.10
N ILE A 19 -12.55 -24.36 13.94
CA ILE A 19 -11.92 -23.86 12.74
C ILE A 19 -11.20 -25.00 12.01
N MET A 20 -11.14 -24.91 10.69
CA MET A 20 -10.35 -25.82 9.87
C MET A 20 -9.02 -25.15 9.51
N THR A 21 -7.95 -25.92 9.60
CA THR A 21 -6.62 -25.47 9.22
C THR A 21 -5.96 -26.52 8.30
N ASP A 22 -4.87 -26.17 7.67
CA ASP A 22 -4.02 -27.10 6.92
C ASP A 22 -3.38 -28.20 7.82
N GLY A 23 -3.31 -27.94 9.14
CA GLY A 23 -2.85 -28.88 10.16
C GLY A 23 -3.97 -29.70 10.84
N GLY A 24 -5.25 -29.51 10.46
CA GLY A 24 -6.40 -30.19 11.04
C GLY A 24 -7.41 -29.26 11.69
N GLU A 25 -8.33 -29.83 12.46
CA GLU A 25 -9.40 -29.10 13.15
C GLU A 25 -8.94 -28.59 14.52
N ILE A 26 -9.39 -27.39 14.89
CA ILE A 26 -9.18 -26.78 16.21
C ILE A 26 -10.55 -26.39 16.78
N GLU A 27 -10.95 -26.96 17.93
CA GLU A 27 -12.16 -26.55 18.63
C GLU A 27 -12.01 -25.15 19.23
N CYS A 28 -13.06 -24.37 19.17
CA CYS A 28 -13.07 -23.00 19.68
C CYS A 28 -14.47 -22.55 20.11
N GLY A 29 -14.58 -21.77 21.18
CA GLY A 29 -15.82 -21.12 21.62
C GLY A 29 -16.05 -19.75 20.97
N ALA A 30 -14.99 -19.12 20.49
CA ALA A 30 -15.03 -17.84 19.78
C ALA A 30 -13.84 -17.71 18.84
N VAL A 31 -14.01 -16.91 17.77
CA VAL A 31 -12.97 -16.64 16.78
C VAL A 31 -12.71 -15.12 16.70
N VAL A 32 -11.48 -14.70 16.96
CA VAL A 32 -11.04 -13.33 16.66
C VAL A 32 -10.35 -13.35 15.29
N LEU A 33 -10.97 -12.72 14.29
CA LEU A 33 -10.50 -12.73 12.92
C LEU A 33 -9.65 -11.48 12.65
N ALA A 34 -8.34 -11.58 12.92
CA ALA A 34 -7.36 -10.49 12.82
C ALA A 34 -6.32 -10.75 11.71
N VAL A 35 -6.79 -10.98 10.49
CA VAL A 35 -5.99 -11.53 9.37
C VAL A 35 -5.14 -10.51 8.61
N GLY A 36 -5.30 -9.20 8.89
CA GLY A 36 -4.65 -8.13 8.16
C GLY A 36 -5.29 -7.89 6.77
N HIS A 37 -4.84 -6.81 6.11
CA HIS A 37 -5.46 -6.34 4.85
C HIS A 37 -5.08 -7.17 3.61
N SER A 38 -4.13 -8.10 3.71
CA SER A 38 -3.63 -8.87 2.55
C SER A 38 -4.18 -10.29 2.45
N ALA A 39 -5.04 -10.73 3.38
CA ALA A 39 -5.60 -12.09 3.44
C ALA A 39 -6.78 -12.27 2.47
N ARG A 40 -6.53 -12.13 1.16
CA ARG A 40 -7.54 -12.19 0.11
C ARG A 40 -8.19 -13.57 -0.03
N ASP A 41 -7.45 -14.62 0.24
CA ASP A 41 -7.93 -16.01 0.35
C ASP A 41 -8.97 -16.14 1.48
N THR A 42 -8.68 -15.56 2.65
CA THR A 42 -9.62 -15.53 3.78
C THR A 42 -10.86 -14.71 3.44
N TYR A 43 -10.73 -13.55 2.79
CA TYR A 43 -11.91 -12.78 2.32
C TYR A 43 -12.79 -13.62 1.39
N SER A 44 -12.19 -14.30 0.43
CA SER A 44 -12.93 -15.18 -0.47
C SER A 44 -13.62 -16.33 0.28
N MET A 45 -12.97 -16.90 1.29
CA MET A 45 -13.52 -17.98 2.12
C MET A 45 -14.72 -17.48 2.92
N ILE A 46 -14.62 -16.37 3.65
CA ILE A 46 -15.72 -15.85 4.48
C ILE A 46 -16.92 -15.40 3.63
N MET A 47 -16.70 -14.82 2.45
CA MET A 47 -17.78 -14.47 1.51
C MET A 47 -18.52 -15.74 1.05
N ARG A 48 -17.80 -16.81 0.68
CA ARG A 48 -18.43 -18.10 0.33
C ARG A 48 -19.23 -18.72 1.49
N ARG A 49 -18.87 -18.41 2.73
CA ARG A 49 -19.56 -18.86 3.93
C ARG A 49 -20.77 -18.01 4.31
N GLY A 50 -21.06 -16.94 3.55
CA GLY A 50 -22.25 -16.11 3.74
C GLY A 50 -22.08 -15.01 4.80
N TYR A 51 -20.85 -14.68 5.20
CA TYR A 51 -20.59 -13.49 6.01
C TYR A 51 -20.84 -12.23 5.19
N GLU A 52 -21.39 -11.20 5.81
CA GLU A 52 -21.62 -9.93 5.14
C GLU A 52 -20.29 -9.17 4.99
N VAL A 53 -19.82 -9.07 3.75
CA VAL A 53 -18.64 -8.32 3.36
C VAL A 53 -19.06 -7.28 2.32
N VAL A 54 -18.63 -6.04 2.50
CA VAL A 54 -18.95 -4.94 1.58
C VAL A 54 -17.67 -4.34 1.01
N PRO A 55 -17.70 -3.79 -0.23
CA PRO A 55 -16.58 -3.04 -0.77
C PRO A 55 -16.33 -1.78 0.07
N LYS A 56 -15.07 -1.42 0.24
CA LYS A 56 -14.64 -0.24 0.99
C LYS A 56 -13.79 0.65 0.11
N ALA A 57 -14.01 1.96 0.16
CA ALA A 57 -13.08 2.93 -0.43
C ALA A 57 -11.70 2.77 0.21
N PHE A 58 -10.66 2.86 -0.59
CA PHE A 58 -9.25 2.74 -0.18
C PHE A 58 -8.38 3.64 -1.05
N SER A 59 -7.07 3.52 -1.00
CA SER A 59 -6.19 4.34 -1.81
C SER A 59 -5.05 3.52 -2.39
N MET A 60 -4.63 3.89 -3.59
CA MET A 60 -3.50 3.31 -4.29
C MET A 60 -2.63 4.40 -4.88
N GLY A 61 -1.38 4.07 -5.18
CA GLY A 61 -0.45 5.01 -5.80
C GLY A 61 0.95 4.43 -5.91
N LEU A 62 1.93 5.28 -5.68
CA LEU A 62 3.35 5.00 -5.87
C LEU A 62 4.11 5.33 -4.59
N ARG A 63 5.33 4.83 -4.46
CA ARG A 63 6.25 5.21 -3.40
C ARG A 63 7.25 6.22 -3.92
N ILE A 64 7.36 7.41 -3.30
CA ILE A 64 8.30 8.45 -3.67
C ILE A 64 9.51 8.42 -2.74
N GLU A 65 10.71 8.57 -3.32
CA GLU A 65 11.97 8.65 -2.60
C GLU A 65 12.70 9.96 -2.87
N HIS A 66 13.24 10.55 -1.81
CA HIS A 66 14.10 11.74 -1.84
C HIS A 66 15.34 11.47 -1.00
N LEU A 67 16.41 12.25 -1.17
CA LEU A 67 17.47 12.27 -0.16
C LEU A 67 16.90 12.77 1.17
N ARG A 68 17.25 12.09 2.27
CA ARG A 68 16.84 12.48 3.62
C ARG A 68 17.26 13.92 3.92
N GLU A 69 18.50 14.29 3.58
CA GLU A 69 19.03 15.62 3.79
C GLU A 69 18.26 16.73 3.07
N ASP A 70 17.67 16.45 1.90
CA ASP A 70 16.86 17.43 1.18
C ASP A 70 15.51 17.64 1.90
N ILE A 71 14.92 16.58 2.43
CA ILE A 71 13.71 16.68 3.25
C ILE A 71 14.01 17.43 4.54
N ASP A 72 15.10 17.07 5.24
CA ASP A 72 15.51 17.75 6.47
C ASP A 72 15.74 19.25 6.21
N ARG A 73 16.44 19.61 5.13
CA ARG A 73 16.68 20.99 4.75
C ARG A 73 15.41 21.75 4.36
N SER A 74 14.48 21.07 3.66
CA SER A 74 13.21 21.71 3.28
C SER A 74 12.31 22.03 4.46
N LEU A 75 12.40 21.26 5.57
CA LEU A 75 11.56 21.42 6.74
C LEU A 75 12.23 22.16 7.90
N TYR A 76 13.53 21.98 8.08
CA TYR A 76 14.27 22.58 9.19
C TYR A 76 15.13 23.79 8.77
N GLY A 77 15.28 24.04 7.45
CA GLY A 77 16.11 25.15 6.95
C GLY A 77 17.56 25.02 7.41
N ASP A 78 18.08 26.08 8.04
CA ASP A 78 19.47 26.15 8.52
C ASP A 78 19.74 25.23 9.72
N ASP A 79 18.69 24.78 10.44
CA ASP A 79 18.80 23.85 11.55
C ASP A 79 18.89 22.38 11.10
N ALA A 80 18.84 22.10 9.80
CA ALA A 80 18.97 20.74 9.28
C ALA A 80 20.30 20.10 9.69
N GLY A 81 20.23 18.89 10.26
CA GLY A 81 21.41 18.21 10.81
C GLY A 81 21.77 18.57 12.24
N HIS A 82 20.99 19.42 12.91
CA HIS A 82 21.20 19.71 14.31
C HIS A 82 21.02 18.42 15.17
N PRO A 83 21.94 18.11 16.11
CA PRO A 83 21.96 16.83 16.83
C PRO A 83 20.71 16.52 17.67
N LEU A 84 19.94 17.53 18.04
CA LEU A 84 18.70 17.38 18.82
C LEU A 84 17.45 17.23 17.94
N LEU A 85 17.56 17.44 16.63
CA LEU A 85 16.46 17.25 15.71
C LEU A 85 16.45 15.82 15.15
N PRO A 86 15.30 15.11 15.19
CA PRO A 86 15.17 13.85 14.50
C PRO A 86 15.16 14.07 12.99
N PRO A 87 15.35 13.03 12.17
CA PRO A 87 15.04 13.11 10.74
C PRO A 87 13.63 13.64 10.52
N ALA A 88 13.45 14.55 9.57
CA ALA A 88 12.20 15.24 9.33
C ALA A 88 11.11 14.27 8.84
N GLU A 89 9.89 14.48 9.32
CA GLU A 89 8.69 13.74 8.94
C GLU A 89 7.64 14.68 8.34
N TYR A 90 6.79 14.16 7.48
CA TYR A 90 5.70 14.94 6.89
C TYR A 90 4.44 14.10 6.65
N ALA A 91 3.31 14.79 6.67
CA ALA A 91 2.02 14.27 6.20
C ALA A 91 1.30 15.39 5.45
N MET A 92 0.92 15.13 4.21
CA MET A 92 0.31 16.12 3.32
C MET A 92 -0.91 15.55 2.64
N SER A 93 -1.91 16.37 2.39
CA SER A 93 -3.11 16.01 1.64
C SER A 93 -3.68 17.19 0.86
N ARG A 94 -4.31 16.90 -0.29
CA ARG A 94 -5.02 17.86 -1.13
C ARG A 94 -6.23 17.22 -1.78
N HIS A 95 -7.33 17.94 -1.78
CA HIS A 95 -8.57 17.54 -2.44
C HIS A 95 -8.60 18.08 -3.89
N TYR A 96 -9.05 17.22 -4.81
CA TYR A 96 -9.24 17.52 -6.23
C TYR A 96 -10.60 16.96 -6.65
N GLY A 97 -11.65 17.77 -6.52
CA GLY A 97 -13.01 17.29 -6.72
C GLY A 97 -13.37 16.18 -5.73
N GLU A 98 -13.75 15.03 -6.25
CA GLU A 98 -14.11 13.85 -5.44
C GLU A 98 -12.90 13.00 -5.00
N ARG A 99 -11.72 13.32 -5.52
CA ARG A 99 -10.49 12.59 -5.18
C ARG A 99 -9.58 13.38 -4.27
N THR A 100 -8.81 12.65 -3.50
CA THR A 100 -7.78 13.21 -2.62
C THR A 100 -6.44 12.59 -2.97
N ALA A 101 -5.42 13.44 -3.20
CA ALA A 101 -4.02 13.01 -3.17
C ALA A 101 -3.47 13.24 -1.75
N TYR A 102 -2.69 12.28 -1.23
CA TYR A 102 -2.05 12.43 0.07
C TYR A 102 -0.80 11.57 0.20
N THR A 103 0.05 11.95 1.15
CA THR A 103 1.21 11.14 1.54
C THR A 103 0.81 10.21 2.69
N PHE A 104 1.38 9.01 2.70
CA PHE A 104 1.08 8.02 3.73
C PHE A 104 2.33 7.24 4.13
N CYS A 105 2.38 6.78 5.38
CA CYS A 105 3.47 5.96 5.92
C CYS A 105 4.85 6.48 5.49
N MET A 106 5.14 7.75 5.84
CA MET A 106 6.44 8.36 5.62
C MET A 106 7.49 7.65 6.46
N CYS A 107 8.60 7.29 5.83
CA CYS A 107 9.71 6.53 6.41
C CYS A 107 11.00 7.35 6.32
N PRO A 108 11.32 8.15 7.37
CA PRO A 108 12.55 8.93 7.40
C PRO A 108 13.77 8.01 7.43
N GLY A 109 14.80 8.31 6.63
CA GLY A 109 16.00 7.48 6.53
C GLY A 109 15.67 6.01 6.23
N GLY A 110 14.63 5.76 5.43
CA GLY A 110 14.09 4.45 5.18
C GLY A 110 14.32 3.93 3.76
N GLU A 111 13.91 2.70 3.55
CA GLU A 111 14.07 1.95 2.30
C GLU A 111 12.69 1.52 1.79
N VAL A 112 12.57 1.37 0.46
CA VAL A 112 11.40 0.76 -0.17
C VAL A 112 11.55 -0.76 -0.07
N VAL A 113 10.51 -1.44 0.42
CA VAL A 113 10.52 -2.88 0.65
C VAL A 113 9.48 -3.61 -0.20
N ALA A 114 9.75 -4.89 -0.50
CA ALA A 114 8.79 -5.75 -1.16
C ALA A 114 7.64 -6.09 -0.20
N ALA A 115 6.39 -5.94 -0.68
CA ALA A 115 5.17 -6.21 0.07
C ALA A 115 4.20 -7.15 -0.67
N SER A 116 4.70 -7.88 -1.67
CA SER A 116 3.90 -8.84 -2.43
C SER A 116 3.50 -10.04 -1.58
N SER A 117 2.27 -10.52 -1.72
CA SER A 117 1.76 -11.70 -1.04
C SER A 117 1.12 -12.74 -1.96
N GLU A 118 1.00 -12.44 -3.25
CA GLU A 118 0.49 -13.37 -4.26
C GLU A 118 1.49 -13.49 -5.40
N GLU A 119 1.59 -14.67 -6.01
CA GLU A 119 2.50 -14.94 -7.12
C GLU A 119 2.15 -14.12 -8.37
N GLY A 120 3.15 -13.57 -9.04
CA GLY A 120 2.98 -12.76 -10.25
C GLY A 120 2.35 -11.38 -10.00
N LEU A 121 2.31 -10.92 -8.75
CA LEU A 121 1.86 -9.61 -8.35
C LEU A 121 2.98 -8.87 -7.62
N LEU A 122 3.13 -7.56 -7.85
CA LEU A 122 4.16 -6.75 -7.21
C LEU A 122 3.53 -5.59 -6.46
N ALA A 123 3.79 -5.54 -5.16
CA ALA A 123 3.46 -4.41 -4.30
C ALA A 123 4.70 -3.99 -3.52
N VAL A 124 4.80 -2.70 -3.25
CA VAL A 124 5.87 -2.11 -2.42
C VAL A 124 5.28 -1.44 -1.18
N ASN A 125 6.12 -1.28 -0.18
CA ASN A 125 5.86 -0.48 1.00
C ASN A 125 7.17 0.20 1.41
N GLY A 126 7.20 0.97 2.50
CA GLY A 126 8.39 1.57 3.05
C GLY A 126 8.66 1.12 4.47
N MET A 127 9.94 1.16 4.85
CA MET A 127 10.36 0.83 6.21
C MET A 127 11.58 1.66 6.60
N SER A 128 11.58 2.20 7.82
CA SER A 128 12.76 2.81 8.42
C SER A 128 13.41 1.81 9.36
N ARG A 129 14.74 1.81 9.39
CA ARG A 129 15.49 1.19 10.49
C ARG A 129 15.29 2.01 11.77
N TYR A 130 15.55 1.43 12.92
CA TYR A 130 15.43 2.12 14.20
C TYR A 130 16.24 3.43 14.24
N ALA A 131 17.45 3.44 13.68
CA ALA A 131 18.32 4.61 13.65
C ALA A 131 17.84 5.71 12.70
N ARG A 132 16.97 5.41 11.73
CA ARG A 132 16.46 6.33 10.71
C ARG A 132 17.57 7.10 9.95
N ASP A 133 18.72 6.45 9.78
CA ASP A 133 19.97 7.02 9.28
C ASP A 133 20.27 6.69 7.80
N GLY A 134 19.33 6.06 7.12
CA GLY A 134 19.43 5.76 5.69
C GLY A 134 19.57 7.03 4.84
N ARG A 135 20.11 6.85 3.65
CA ARG A 135 20.38 7.94 2.69
C ARG A 135 19.10 8.60 2.21
N ASN A 136 18.08 7.81 1.91
CA ASN A 136 16.80 8.28 1.43
C ASN A 136 15.76 8.34 2.55
N SER A 137 14.78 9.22 2.37
CA SER A 137 13.47 9.15 3.02
C SER A 137 12.43 8.82 1.95
N ASN A 138 11.38 8.09 2.32
CA ASN A 138 10.34 7.73 1.37
C ASN A 138 8.94 7.82 1.99
N SER A 139 7.93 7.98 1.16
CA SER A 139 6.52 7.87 1.53
C SER A 139 5.68 7.35 0.37
N ALA A 140 4.53 6.79 0.66
CA ALA A 140 3.52 6.61 -0.38
C ALA A 140 2.98 7.99 -0.81
N VAL A 141 2.70 8.14 -2.11
CA VAL A 141 1.86 9.19 -2.70
C VAL A 141 0.66 8.50 -3.32
N LEU A 142 -0.49 8.75 -2.75
CA LEU A 142 -1.71 7.98 -2.99
C LEU A 142 -2.82 8.86 -3.54
N VAL A 143 -3.73 8.22 -4.28
CA VAL A 143 -5.01 8.80 -4.66
C VAL A 143 -6.15 7.93 -4.13
N SER A 144 -7.20 8.57 -3.62
CA SER A 144 -8.39 7.88 -3.15
C SER A 144 -9.15 7.20 -4.30
N ILE A 145 -9.55 5.96 -4.05
CA ILE A 145 -10.32 5.11 -4.97
C ILE A 145 -11.70 4.88 -4.33
N ALA A 146 -12.75 5.21 -5.08
CA ALA A 146 -14.12 4.94 -4.65
C ALA A 146 -14.37 3.44 -4.50
N ALA A 147 -15.32 3.07 -3.65
CA ALA A 147 -15.74 1.70 -3.55
C ALA A 147 -16.38 1.25 -4.88
N SER A 148 -16.07 0.05 -5.34
CA SER A 148 -16.74 -0.63 -6.45
C SER A 148 -18.08 -1.21 -6.00
N ASP A 149 -18.84 -1.74 -6.94
CA ASP A 149 -20.16 -2.34 -6.63
C ASP A 149 -20.05 -3.65 -5.83
N THR A 150 -18.90 -4.31 -5.88
CA THR A 150 -18.70 -5.63 -5.24
C THR A 150 -17.37 -5.74 -4.52
N PRO A 151 -17.29 -6.55 -3.43
CA PRO A 151 -16.04 -6.81 -2.73
C PRO A 151 -14.96 -7.44 -3.63
N ASP A 152 -15.36 -8.40 -4.48
CA ASP A 152 -14.44 -9.06 -5.43
C ASP A 152 -13.90 -8.06 -6.45
N GLY A 153 -14.72 -7.13 -6.95
CA GLY A 153 -14.28 -6.07 -7.86
C GLY A 153 -13.22 -5.17 -7.24
N GLN A 154 -13.35 -4.90 -5.94
CA GLN A 154 -12.40 -4.07 -5.19
C GLN A 154 -11.06 -4.81 -4.99
N ILE A 155 -11.10 -6.09 -4.65
CA ILE A 155 -9.90 -6.94 -4.53
C ILE A 155 -9.22 -7.09 -5.89
N GLU A 156 -10.00 -7.30 -6.96
CA GLU A 156 -9.45 -7.50 -8.30
C GLU A 156 -8.80 -6.22 -8.85
N LEU A 157 -9.32 -5.04 -8.49
CA LEU A 157 -8.69 -3.77 -8.85
C LEU A 157 -7.26 -3.67 -8.27
N GLN A 158 -7.05 -4.07 -7.00
CA GLN A 158 -5.71 -4.15 -6.43
C GLN A 158 -4.83 -5.16 -7.17
N ARG A 159 -5.36 -6.35 -7.48
CA ARG A 159 -4.60 -7.38 -8.22
C ARG A 159 -4.18 -6.89 -9.60
N ARG A 160 -5.06 -6.23 -10.32
CA ARG A 160 -4.74 -5.64 -11.64
C ARG A 160 -3.61 -4.63 -11.55
N TYR A 161 -3.60 -3.78 -10.52
CA TYR A 161 -2.56 -2.78 -10.32
C TYR A 161 -1.22 -3.42 -9.97
N GLU A 162 -1.21 -4.39 -9.07
CA GLU A 162 -0.02 -5.17 -8.69
C GLU A 162 0.53 -6.00 -9.87
N ARG A 163 -0.36 -6.56 -10.70
CA ARG A 163 0.04 -7.28 -11.92
C ARG A 163 0.64 -6.36 -12.97
N ALA A 164 0.06 -5.18 -13.18
CA ALA A 164 0.63 -4.20 -14.10
C ALA A 164 2.05 -3.79 -13.67
N ALA A 165 2.28 -3.58 -12.37
CA ALA A 165 3.60 -3.32 -11.83
C ALA A 165 4.58 -4.50 -12.02
N PHE A 166 4.13 -5.73 -11.78
CA PHE A 166 4.94 -6.93 -11.99
C PHE A 166 5.40 -7.07 -13.45
N LEU A 167 4.50 -6.84 -14.41
CA LEU A 167 4.80 -6.88 -15.83
C LEU A 167 5.73 -5.73 -16.25
N ALA A 168 5.49 -4.51 -15.78
CA ALA A 168 6.34 -3.35 -16.02
C ALA A 168 7.76 -3.55 -15.45
N GLY A 169 7.89 -4.28 -14.33
CA GLY A 169 9.17 -4.72 -13.76
C GLY A 169 9.85 -5.86 -14.53
N GLY A 170 9.24 -6.35 -15.61
CA GLY A 170 9.77 -7.45 -16.43
C GLY A 170 9.51 -8.84 -15.86
N GLY A 171 8.53 -9.03 -15.00
CA GLY A 171 8.04 -10.32 -14.53
C GLY A 171 8.97 -11.07 -13.57
N ARG A 172 9.88 -10.39 -12.87
CA ARG A 172 10.88 -11.00 -11.98
C ARG A 172 10.93 -10.37 -10.59
N TYR A 173 9.84 -9.78 -10.12
CA TYR A 173 9.77 -9.05 -8.85
C TYR A 173 10.76 -7.88 -8.74
N ARG A 174 11.27 -7.37 -9.87
CA ARG A 174 11.96 -6.10 -9.94
C ARG A 174 10.92 -4.99 -9.86
N ALA A 175 11.14 -4.00 -9.01
CA ALA A 175 10.21 -2.88 -8.94
C ALA A 175 10.36 -1.97 -10.17
N PRO A 176 9.25 -1.60 -10.84
CA PRO A 176 9.27 -0.56 -11.85
C PRO A 176 9.53 0.79 -11.17
N VAL A 177 10.48 1.55 -11.72
CA VAL A 177 10.86 2.87 -11.20
C VAL A 177 10.87 3.90 -12.31
N GLN A 178 10.55 5.15 -11.96
CA GLN A 178 10.59 6.31 -12.86
C GLN A 178 11.02 7.53 -12.06
N THR A 179 11.73 8.47 -12.69
CA THR A 179 12.01 9.75 -12.05
C THR A 179 10.72 10.58 -11.97
N VAL A 180 10.64 11.47 -10.98
CA VAL A 180 9.52 12.42 -10.90
C VAL A 180 9.49 13.32 -12.15
N GLY A 181 10.65 13.74 -12.67
CA GLY A 181 10.73 14.53 -13.90
C GLY A 181 10.08 13.82 -15.09
N ASP A 182 10.40 12.56 -15.30
CA ASP A 182 9.82 11.75 -16.38
C ASP A 182 8.32 11.49 -16.17
N PHE A 183 7.91 11.15 -14.94
CA PHE A 183 6.50 10.95 -14.59
C PHE A 183 5.65 12.18 -14.87
N MET A 184 6.20 13.38 -14.62
CA MET A 184 5.50 14.66 -14.84
C MET A 184 5.45 15.09 -16.31
N SER A 185 6.48 14.79 -17.09
CA SER A 185 6.60 15.23 -18.50
C SER A 185 6.24 14.17 -19.53
N GLY A 186 6.17 12.91 -19.13
CA GLY A 186 6.10 11.73 -20.01
C GLY A 186 7.50 11.36 -20.52
N GLY A 187 7.87 10.12 -20.34
CA GLY A 187 9.16 9.58 -20.78
C GLY A 187 9.71 8.55 -19.80
N VAL A 188 10.73 7.82 -20.26
CA VAL A 188 11.48 6.85 -19.45
C VAL A 188 12.96 7.02 -19.77
N ASN A 189 13.68 7.64 -18.89
CA ASN A 189 15.11 7.87 -19.02
C ASN A 189 15.92 7.00 -18.05
N ALA A 190 17.25 7.10 -18.13
CA ALA A 190 18.13 6.44 -17.19
C ALA A 190 17.93 6.99 -15.77
N LEU A 191 18.16 6.17 -14.77
CA LEU A 191 18.09 6.59 -13.37
C LEU A 191 19.12 7.68 -13.07
N PRO A 192 18.80 8.64 -12.20
CA PRO A 192 19.72 9.70 -11.80
C PRO A 192 20.86 9.12 -10.95
N SER A 193 21.98 9.83 -10.90
CA SER A 193 23.12 9.45 -10.06
C SER A 193 22.97 9.91 -8.60
N ARG A 194 22.08 10.87 -8.34
CA ARG A 194 21.94 11.52 -7.04
C ARG A 194 20.98 10.77 -6.10
N VAL A 195 19.74 10.54 -6.53
CA VAL A 195 18.76 9.73 -5.78
C VAL A 195 18.77 8.33 -6.37
N LEU A 196 19.30 7.37 -5.62
CA LEU A 196 19.35 5.96 -6.04
C LEU A 196 18.20 5.19 -5.40
N PRO A 197 17.57 4.26 -6.14
CA PRO A 197 16.46 3.46 -5.61
C PRO A 197 16.93 2.58 -4.43
N THR A 198 16.12 2.51 -3.38
CA THR A 198 16.43 1.71 -2.19
C THR A 198 15.69 0.38 -2.12
N TYR A 199 14.90 0.03 -3.13
CA TYR A 199 14.08 -1.18 -3.13
C TYR A 199 14.86 -2.46 -2.77
N MET A 200 14.35 -3.22 -1.80
CA MET A 200 15.00 -4.36 -1.16
C MET A 200 14.53 -5.72 -1.68
N GLY A 201 13.73 -5.76 -2.73
CA GLY A 201 13.27 -7.01 -3.38
C GLY A 201 14.03 -7.35 -4.66
N GLY A 202 13.60 -8.39 -5.38
CA GLY A 202 13.99 -8.66 -6.77
C GLY A 202 15.39 -9.26 -7.03
N GLY A 203 16.13 -9.67 -6.02
CA GLY A 203 17.46 -10.29 -6.22
C GLY A 203 18.57 -9.29 -6.62
N ALA A 204 19.45 -9.66 -7.54
CA ALA A 204 20.60 -8.83 -7.94
C ALA A 204 20.17 -7.57 -8.73
N ASP A 205 19.23 -7.74 -9.66
CA ASP A 205 18.65 -6.65 -10.44
C ASP A 205 17.34 -6.23 -9.79
N LYS A 206 17.41 -5.31 -8.84
CA LYS A 206 16.28 -4.96 -7.97
C LYS A 206 15.19 -4.12 -8.65
N VAL A 207 15.56 -3.27 -9.60
CA VAL A 207 14.65 -2.31 -10.23
C VAL A 207 14.75 -2.34 -11.76
N THR A 208 13.71 -1.83 -12.42
CA THR A 208 13.67 -1.62 -13.87
C THR A 208 13.03 -0.26 -14.14
N THR A 209 13.63 0.55 -15.00
CA THR A 209 12.98 1.78 -15.47
C THR A 209 11.75 1.43 -16.31
N ALA A 210 10.63 2.04 -16.00
CA ALA A 210 9.36 1.80 -16.67
C ALA A 210 8.47 3.03 -16.61
N ASP A 211 7.49 3.14 -17.50
CA ASP A 211 6.49 4.21 -17.45
C ASP A 211 5.42 3.91 -16.41
N LEU A 212 5.57 4.52 -15.24
CA LEU A 212 4.58 4.43 -14.17
C LEU A 212 3.30 5.21 -14.48
N SER A 213 3.34 6.16 -15.42
CA SER A 213 2.13 6.86 -15.88
C SER A 213 1.19 5.90 -16.61
N GLU A 214 1.74 5.00 -17.43
CA GLU A 214 0.96 3.95 -18.09
C GLU A 214 0.42 2.93 -17.06
N VAL A 215 1.22 2.53 -16.07
CA VAL A 215 0.78 1.61 -15.00
C VAL A 215 -0.38 2.21 -14.21
N VAL A 216 -0.27 3.49 -13.84
CA VAL A 216 -1.32 4.21 -13.09
C VAL A 216 -2.56 4.39 -13.95
N SER A 217 -2.44 5.01 -15.12
CA SER A 217 -3.60 5.35 -15.95
C SER A 217 -4.30 4.13 -16.53
N GLY A 218 -3.56 3.07 -16.86
CA GLY A 218 -4.11 1.82 -17.40
C GLY A 218 -5.00 1.06 -16.41
N VAL A 219 -4.84 1.29 -15.11
CA VAL A 219 -5.64 0.59 -14.07
C VAL A 219 -6.58 1.54 -13.33
N MET A 220 -6.11 2.72 -12.93
CA MET A 220 -6.88 3.68 -12.13
C MET A 220 -7.52 4.79 -12.97
N GLY A 221 -7.19 4.88 -14.26
CA GLY A 221 -7.69 5.88 -15.18
C GLY A 221 -6.85 7.18 -15.20
N ALA A 222 -7.04 7.98 -16.26
CA ALA A 222 -6.31 9.22 -16.48
C ALA A 222 -6.52 10.25 -15.37
N GLU A 223 -7.74 10.33 -14.85
CA GLU A 223 -8.07 11.26 -13.75
C GLU A 223 -7.23 10.99 -12.49
N ALA A 224 -7.03 9.71 -12.12
CA ALA A 224 -6.20 9.36 -10.97
C ALA A 224 -4.72 9.72 -11.20
N LEU A 225 -4.21 9.54 -12.43
CA LEU A 225 -2.88 9.99 -12.82
C LEU A 225 -2.73 11.51 -12.68
N ASP A 226 -3.71 12.27 -13.18
CA ASP A 226 -3.70 13.74 -13.09
C ASP A 226 -3.73 14.21 -11.64
N VAL A 227 -4.53 13.57 -10.79
CA VAL A 227 -4.59 13.88 -9.35
C VAL A 227 -3.25 13.57 -8.65
N LEU A 228 -2.57 12.46 -8.97
CA LEU A 228 -1.24 12.17 -8.44
C LEU A 228 -0.21 13.22 -8.87
N ARG A 229 -0.20 13.61 -10.16
CA ARG A 229 0.68 14.66 -10.68
C ARG A 229 0.42 16.00 -10.01
N CYS A 230 -0.84 16.39 -9.88
CA CYS A 230 -1.22 17.62 -9.18
C CYS A 230 -0.81 17.57 -7.71
N GLY A 231 -1.01 16.44 -7.03
CA GLY A 231 -0.58 16.23 -5.65
C GLY A 231 0.92 16.42 -5.47
N ILE A 232 1.74 15.75 -6.28
CA ILE A 232 3.22 15.89 -6.23
C ILE A 232 3.63 17.36 -6.43
N ARG A 233 3.02 18.06 -7.39
CA ARG A 233 3.30 19.48 -7.64
C ARG A 233 2.90 20.39 -6.48
N ASP A 234 1.73 20.16 -5.91
CA ASP A 234 1.22 21.00 -4.83
C ASP A 234 1.92 20.74 -3.50
N PHE A 235 2.38 19.52 -3.24
CA PHE A 235 3.18 19.18 -2.06
C PHE A 235 4.53 19.90 -2.08
N ALA A 236 5.09 20.17 -3.25
CA ALA A 236 6.32 20.95 -3.39
C ALA A 236 6.20 22.39 -2.89
N ARG A 237 4.99 22.91 -2.68
CA ARG A 237 4.78 24.22 -2.02
C ARG A 237 5.09 24.19 -0.52
N GLN A 238 5.05 23.04 0.10
CA GLN A 238 5.36 22.85 1.51
C GLN A 238 6.77 22.26 1.70
N ILE A 239 7.16 21.33 0.83
CA ILE A 239 8.47 20.67 0.84
C ILE A 239 9.12 20.90 -0.53
N SER A 240 10.01 21.87 -0.61
CA SER A 240 10.54 22.38 -1.89
C SER A 240 11.20 21.31 -2.76
N CYS A 241 11.76 20.26 -2.16
CA CYS A 241 12.37 19.16 -2.91
C CYS A 241 11.37 18.09 -3.39
N PHE A 242 10.06 18.21 -3.06
CA PHE A 242 9.11 17.12 -3.26
C PHE A 242 8.89 16.73 -4.74
N ASN A 243 8.97 17.70 -5.65
CA ASN A 243 8.85 17.51 -7.10
C ASN A 243 10.15 17.70 -7.87
N THR A 244 11.31 17.54 -7.21
CA THR A 244 12.60 17.62 -7.93
C THR A 244 12.66 16.55 -9.01
N PRO A 245 13.21 16.86 -10.19
CA PRO A 245 13.20 15.93 -11.32
C PRO A 245 13.91 14.60 -11.05
N ASP A 246 14.88 14.58 -10.14
CA ASP A 246 15.67 13.42 -9.75
C ASP A 246 15.12 12.62 -8.56
N ALA A 247 14.02 13.06 -7.94
CA ALA A 247 13.27 12.23 -7.02
C ALA A 247 12.74 10.99 -7.74
N LEU A 248 12.60 9.87 -7.03
CA LEU A 248 12.22 8.60 -7.64
C LEU A 248 10.81 8.18 -7.22
N LEU A 249 10.08 7.61 -8.17
CA LEU A 249 8.83 6.90 -7.93
C LEU A 249 9.09 5.41 -8.13
N THR A 250 8.59 4.60 -7.20
CA THR A 250 8.64 3.13 -7.25
C THR A 250 7.21 2.59 -7.22
N GLY A 251 6.88 1.71 -8.14
CA GLY A 251 5.54 1.12 -8.27
C GLY A 251 5.46 -0.28 -7.67
N VAL A 252 4.32 -0.62 -7.11
CA VAL A 252 3.14 0.19 -6.77
C VAL A 252 2.78 0.03 -5.30
N GLU A 253 2.25 1.07 -4.68
CA GLU A 253 1.68 1.00 -3.34
C GLU A 253 0.17 0.76 -3.47
N SER A 254 -0.30 -0.44 -3.13
CA SER A 254 -1.69 -0.88 -3.32
C SER A 254 -2.36 -1.31 -2.03
N ARG A 255 -1.62 -1.42 -0.92
CA ARG A 255 -2.05 -2.10 0.30
C ARG A 255 -2.00 -1.18 1.52
N THR A 256 -2.56 0.00 1.40
CA THR A 256 -2.64 0.99 2.49
C THR A 256 -3.73 0.65 3.50
N SER A 257 -4.79 -0.05 3.06
CA SER A 257 -5.87 -0.53 3.90
C SER A 257 -6.62 -1.67 3.20
N ALA A 258 -7.49 -2.38 3.95
CA ALA A 258 -8.33 -3.42 3.35
C ALA A 258 -9.26 -2.83 2.29
N PRO A 259 -9.40 -3.49 1.13
CA PRO A 259 -10.32 -3.06 0.07
C PRO A 259 -11.79 -3.39 0.38
N VAL A 260 -12.01 -4.14 1.45
CA VAL A 260 -13.33 -4.61 1.88
C VAL A 260 -13.54 -4.36 3.37
N ARG A 261 -14.79 -4.43 3.81
CA ARG A 261 -15.17 -4.39 5.21
C ARG A 261 -16.05 -5.60 5.54
N ILE A 262 -15.68 -6.33 6.59
CA ILE A 262 -16.48 -7.39 7.16
C ILE A 262 -17.44 -6.75 8.14
N LEU A 263 -18.74 -6.74 7.85
CA LEU A 263 -19.72 -6.03 8.68
C LEU A 263 -19.86 -6.68 10.07
N ARG A 264 -20.02 -5.83 11.08
CA ARG A 264 -20.20 -6.20 12.49
C ARG A 264 -21.51 -5.65 13.01
N GLY A 265 -22.19 -6.44 13.82
CA GLY A 265 -23.36 -6.00 14.59
C GLY A 265 -22.96 -5.21 15.87
N ASP A 266 -23.93 -4.88 16.68
CA ASP A 266 -23.75 -4.11 17.93
C ASP A 266 -22.88 -4.85 18.98
N THR A 267 -22.81 -6.17 18.91
CA THR A 267 -21.96 -7.01 19.76
C THR A 267 -20.53 -7.10 19.25
N PHE A 268 -20.17 -6.43 18.15
CA PHE A 268 -18.91 -6.55 17.39
C PHE A 268 -18.70 -7.92 16.73
N ALA A 269 -19.63 -8.85 16.84
CA ALA A 269 -19.61 -10.08 16.06
C ALA A 269 -19.91 -9.79 14.59
N ALA A 270 -19.37 -10.60 13.69
CA ALA A 270 -19.65 -10.50 12.26
C ALA A 270 -21.13 -10.73 12.00
N ILE A 271 -21.73 -9.95 11.08
CA ILE A 271 -23.10 -10.24 10.64
C ILE A 271 -23.10 -11.62 9.98
N GLY A 272 -23.97 -12.50 10.47
CA GLY A 272 -24.08 -13.88 10.04
C GLY A 272 -23.31 -14.89 10.91
N ALA A 273 -22.61 -14.44 11.99
CA ALA A 273 -21.98 -15.36 12.94
C ALA A 273 -21.91 -14.75 14.35
N ASP A 274 -22.45 -15.44 15.35
CA ASP A 274 -22.63 -14.90 16.71
C ASP A 274 -21.33 -14.85 17.53
N ASN A 275 -20.32 -15.64 17.17
CA ASN A 275 -19.07 -15.78 17.93
C ASN A 275 -17.80 -15.57 17.08
N VAL A 276 -17.90 -14.87 15.93
CA VAL A 276 -16.75 -14.49 15.11
C VAL A 276 -16.58 -12.98 15.16
N TYR A 277 -15.43 -12.51 15.60
CA TYR A 277 -15.14 -11.08 15.86
C TYR A 277 -14.06 -10.56 14.90
N PRO A 278 -14.42 -9.95 13.76
CA PRO A 278 -13.47 -9.34 12.84
C PRO A 278 -12.84 -8.08 13.47
N CYS A 279 -11.52 -7.99 13.46
CA CYS A 279 -10.82 -6.83 14.02
C CYS A 279 -9.56 -6.46 13.20
N GLY A 280 -8.99 -5.29 13.53
CA GLY A 280 -7.79 -4.77 12.88
C GLY A 280 -8.04 -4.27 11.46
N GLU A 281 -6.96 -4.14 10.69
CA GLU A 281 -7.01 -3.63 9.32
C GLU A 281 -7.79 -4.53 8.38
N GLY A 282 -7.65 -5.85 8.51
CA GLY A 282 -8.33 -6.81 7.64
C GLY A 282 -9.84 -6.79 7.75
N ALA A 283 -10.37 -6.40 8.90
CA ALA A 283 -11.81 -6.20 9.08
C ALA A 283 -12.35 -4.92 8.42
N GLY A 284 -11.46 -4.02 7.97
CA GLY A 284 -11.81 -2.76 7.31
C GLY A 284 -12.22 -1.64 8.27
N TYR A 285 -11.88 -1.72 9.57
CA TYR A 285 -12.19 -0.70 10.59
C TYR A 285 -10.96 0.06 11.08
N ALA A 286 -9.76 -0.41 10.81
CA ALA A 286 -8.49 0.25 11.07
C ALA A 286 -7.71 0.45 9.76
N GLY A 287 -6.92 1.50 9.69
CA GLY A 287 -6.17 1.88 8.50
C GLY A 287 -6.82 3.00 7.71
#